data_0029b8abae727dcd83511409c97a3e00
#
_entry.id   0029b8abae727dcd83511409c97a3e00
#
_cell.length_a   1.000
_cell.length_b   1.000
_cell.length_c   1.000
_cell.angle_alpha   90.00
_cell.angle_beta   90.00
_cell.angle_gamma   90.00
#
_symmetry.space_group_name_H-M   'P 1'
#
loop_
_entity.id
_entity.type
_entity.pdbx_description
1 polymer ?
#
loop_
_entity_poly.entity_id
_entity_poly.type
_entity_poly.pdbx_seq_one_letter_code
_entity_poly.pdbx_strand_id
1 'polypeptide(L)'
;MRSLQSMIGEVVIARIPLLDADGVMLVKLHAVEANGLWVESQEFTNELMEKFQFSSSRTTPLVFVPFDEVDFIIAALESLSLSEPAFGL
;
A
#
# COMPACT_ATOMS: atom_id res chain seq x y z
N MET A 1 -2.46 -18.42 -11.33
CA MET A 1 -2.13 -17.65 -10.11
C MET A 1 -1.48 -16.34 -10.51
N ARG A 2 -1.90 -15.26 -9.88
CA ARG A 2 -1.31 -13.94 -10.14
C ARG A 2 -0.01 -13.80 -9.38
N SER A 3 0.98 -13.22 -10.02
CA SER A 3 2.24 -12.88 -9.35
C SER A 3 2.17 -11.47 -8.81
N LEU A 4 3.04 -11.14 -7.86
CA LEU A 4 3.13 -9.78 -7.34
C LEU A 4 3.43 -8.78 -8.46
N GLN A 5 4.27 -9.16 -9.40
CA GLN A 5 4.62 -8.25 -10.49
C GLN A 5 3.43 -7.92 -11.37
N SER A 6 2.49 -8.85 -11.52
CA SER A 6 1.30 -8.59 -12.33
C SER A 6 0.34 -7.62 -11.64
N MET A 7 0.55 -7.34 -10.37
CA MET A 7 -0.29 -6.44 -9.60
C MET A 7 0.28 -5.02 -9.49
N ILE A 8 1.41 -4.77 -10.12
CA ILE A 8 2.00 -3.43 -10.12
C ILE A 8 1.00 -2.45 -10.75
N GLY A 9 0.77 -1.34 -10.07
CA GLY A 9 -0.21 -0.34 -10.47
C GLY A 9 -1.59 -0.54 -9.86
N GLU A 10 -1.80 -1.66 -9.19
CA GLU A 10 -3.10 -1.96 -8.58
C GLU A 10 -3.10 -1.61 -7.09
N VAL A 11 -4.31 -1.34 -6.59
CA VAL A 11 -4.54 -1.16 -5.17
C VAL A 11 -4.87 -2.52 -4.57
N VAL A 12 -4.18 -2.87 -3.51
CA VAL A 12 -4.39 -4.14 -2.83
C VAL A 12 -4.57 -3.88 -1.34
N ILE A 13 -5.13 -4.87 -0.64
CA ILE A 13 -5.22 -4.84 0.81
C ILE A 13 -3.99 -5.56 1.34
N ALA A 14 -3.27 -4.92 2.24
CA ALA A 14 -2.06 -5.50 2.79
C ALA A 14 -2.03 -5.38 4.31
N ARG A 15 -1.45 -6.36 4.96
CA ARG A 15 -1.12 -6.25 6.37
C ARG A 15 0.37 -6.04 6.49
N ILE A 16 0.72 -4.82 6.83
CA ILE A 16 2.11 -4.39 6.98
C ILE A 16 2.23 -3.72 8.34
N PRO A 17 2.54 -4.47 9.40
CA PRO A 17 2.57 -3.90 10.76
C PRO A 17 3.52 -2.72 10.90
N LEU A 18 4.52 -2.63 10.04
CA LEU A 18 5.44 -1.50 10.04
C LEU A 18 4.71 -0.19 9.76
N LEU A 19 3.67 -0.22 8.93
CA LEU A 19 2.90 0.96 8.56
C LEU A 19 1.63 1.12 9.40
N ASP A 20 1.02 0.00 9.78
CA ASP A 20 -0.17 -0.02 10.62
C ASP A 20 -0.13 -1.29 11.46
N ALA A 21 0.21 -1.14 12.72
CA ALA A 21 0.43 -2.28 13.61
C ALA A 21 -0.82 -3.09 13.90
N ASP A 22 -1.99 -2.47 13.81
CA ASP A 22 -3.21 -3.09 14.31
C ASP A 22 -4.17 -3.56 13.23
N GLY A 23 -3.89 -3.31 11.97
CA GLY A 23 -4.88 -3.63 10.96
C GLY A 23 -4.33 -3.91 9.60
N VAL A 24 -5.23 -3.87 8.65
CA VAL A 24 -4.90 -3.96 7.23
C VAL A 24 -5.11 -2.60 6.59
N MET A 25 -4.48 -2.38 5.46
CA MET A 25 -4.57 -1.09 4.80
C MET A 25 -4.61 -1.28 3.30
N LEU A 26 -5.13 -0.28 2.61
CA LEU A 26 -5.08 -0.23 1.16
C LEU A 26 -3.76 0.42 0.75
N VAL A 27 -3.04 -0.25 -0.13
CA VAL A 27 -1.80 0.30 -0.69
C VAL A 27 -1.81 0.10 -2.19
N LYS A 28 -1.15 1.02 -2.90
CA LYS A 28 -0.92 0.86 -4.32
C LYS A 28 0.48 0.31 -4.52
N LEU A 29 0.59 -0.77 -5.25
CA LEU A 29 1.87 -1.41 -5.51
C LEU A 29 2.54 -0.73 -6.67
N HIS A 30 3.72 -0.19 -6.45
CA HIS A 30 4.47 0.52 -7.49
C HIS A 30 5.58 -0.31 -8.11
N ALA A 31 6.26 -1.10 -7.30
CA ALA A 31 7.35 -1.92 -7.80
C ALA A 31 7.59 -3.11 -6.89
N VAL A 32 8.13 -4.17 -7.45
CA VAL A 32 8.51 -5.38 -6.72
C VAL A 32 9.98 -5.62 -6.96
N GLU A 33 10.73 -5.76 -5.89
CA GLU A 33 12.15 -6.07 -5.97
C GLU A 33 12.43 -7.41 -5.32
N ALA A 34 13.67 -7.85 -5.40
CA ALA A 34 14.04 -9.18 -4.88
C ALA A 34 13.76 -9.34 -3.40
N ASN A 35 13.83 -8.26 -2.63
CA ASN A 35 13.72 -8.32 -1.18
C ASN A 35 12.60 -7.48 -0.59
N GLY A 36 11.75 -6.91 -1.41
CA GLY A 36 10.66 -6.10 -0.88
C GLY A 36 9.81 -5.42 -1.94
N LEU A 37 8.95 -4.54 -1.47
CA LEU A 37 7.97 -3.84 -2.28
C LEU A 37 8.10 -2.33 -2.11
N TRP A 38 7.84 -1.59 -3.19
CA TRP A 38 7.60 -0.16 -3.10
C TRP A 38 6.11 0.08 -3.17
N VAL A 39 5.56 0.70 -2.13
CA VAL A 39 4.12 0.92 -2.04
C VAL A 39 3.81 2.36 -1.73
N GLU A 40 2.62 2.77 -2.13
CA GLU A 40 2.06 4.07 -1.80
C GLU A 40 0.88 3.83 -0.86
N SER A 41 0.92 4.47 0.31
CA SER A 41 -0.17 4.40 1.28
C SER A 41 -0.67 5.80 1.55
N GLN A 42 -1.93 6.05 1.28
CA GLN A 42 -2.51 7.36 1.52
C GLN A 42 -2.54 7.69 3.02
N GLU A 43 -2.85 6.70 3.84
CA GLU A 43 -2.87 6.91 5.29
C GLU A 43 -1.50 7.28 5.83
N PHE A 44 -0.48 6.55 5.40
CA PHE A 44 0.88 6.81 5.84
C PHE A 44 1.39 8.14 5.30
N THR A 45 1.02 8.47 4.07
CA THR A 45 1.37 9.75 3.46
C THR A 45 0.79 10.90 4.27
N ASN A 46 -0.47 10.77 4.69
CA ASN A 46 -1.12 11.80 5.50
C ASN A 46 -0.40 12.00 6.83
N GLU A 47 0.03 10.92 7.47
CA GLU A 47 0.78 11.01 8.71
C GLU A 47 2.11 11.72 8.53
N LEU A 48 2.81 11.41 7.44
CA LEU A 48 4.09 12.07 7.14
C LEU A 48 3.88 13.55 6.88
N MET A 49 2.82 13.92 6.18
CA MET A 49 2.54 15.31 5.91
C MET A 49 2.29 16.10 7.19
N GLU A 50 1.62 15.49 8.16
CA GLU A 50 1.41 16.13 9.44
C GLU A 50 2.71 16.33 10.21
N LYS A 51 3.56 15.30 10.22
CA LYS A 51 4.79 15.34 11.01
C LYS A 51 5.87 16.22 10.41
N PHE A 52 6.00 16.17 9.09
CA PHE A 52 7.14 16.80 8.42
C PHE A 52 6.73 17.99 7.57
N GLN A 53 5.45 18.29 7.51
CA GLN A 53 4.93 19.46 6.81
C GLN A 53 5.46 19.57 5.38
N PHE A 54 5.34 18.49 4.62
CA PHE A 54 5.69 18.54 3.21
C PHE A 54 4.90 19.66 2.54
N SER A 55 5.58 20.53 1.86
CA SER A 55 4.97 21.69 1.26
C SER A 55 4.42 21.40 -0.15
N SER A 56 4.76 20.27 -0.72
CA SER A 56 4.40 19.98 -2.10
C SER A 56 3.39 18.86 -2.20
N SER A 57 2.23 19.17 -2.78
CA SER A 57 1.24 18.17 -3.11
C SER A 57 1.63 17.31 -4.31
N ARG A 58 2.73 17.65 -4.97
CA ARG A 58 3.19 16.92 -6.16
C ARG A 58 4.04 15.71 -5.82
N THR A 59 4.54 15.66 -4.59
CA THR A 59 5.39 14.56 -4.17
C THR A 59 4.55 13.49 -3.51
N THR A 60 4.59 12.30 -4.06
CA THR A 60 3.94 11.14 -3.45
C THR A 60 5.01 10.26 -2.86
N PRO A 61 5.08 10.15 -1.54
CA PRO A 61 6.09 9.30 -0.92
C PRO A 61 5.83 7.84 -1.25
N LEU A 62 6.88 7.13 -1.58
CA LEU A 62 6.83 5.68 -1.71
C LEU A 62 7.59 5.06 -0.57
N VAL A 63 7.06 3.98 -0.03
CA VAL A 63 7.67 3.29 1.09
C VAL A 63 8.22 1.96 0.61
N PHE A 64 9.47 1.69 0.91
CA PHE A 64 10.03 0.37 0.66
C PHE A 64 9.74 -0.52 1.86
N VAL A 65 9.06 -1.62 1.61
CA VAL A 65 8.69 -2.57 2.66
C VAL A 65 9.38 -3.89 2.37
N PRO A 66 10.33 -4.31 3.21
CA PRO A 66 10.93 -5.63 3.05
C PRO A 66 9.88 -6.72 3.17
N PHE A 67 10.08 -7.82 2.45
CA PHE A 67 9.11 -8.92 2.51
C PHE A 67 8.91 -9.45 3.93
N ASP A 68 9.92 -9.39 4.77
CA ASP A 68 9.84 -9.83 6.16
C ASP A 68 8.81 -9.04 6.96
N GLU A 69 8.50 -7.83 6.52
CA GLU A 69 7.56 -6.93 7.22
C GLU A 69 6.16 -6.97 6.63
N VAL A 70 5.92 -7.83 5.66
CA VAL A 70 4.60 -7.99 5.05
C VAL A 70 4.02 -9.30 5.54
N ASP A 71 2.90 -9.24 6.28
CA ASP A 71 2.25 -10.45 6.74
C ASP A 71 1.47 -11.13 5.61
N PHE A 72 0.70 -10.34 4.86
CA PHE A 72 -0.02 -10.88 3.72
C PHE A 72 -0.52 -9.74 2.81
N ILE A 73 -0.87 -10.14 1.61
CA ILE A 73 -1.48 -9.24 0.62
C ILE A 73 -2.72 -9.93 0.08
N ILE A 74 -3.82 -9.20 0.04
CA ILE A 74 -5.07 -9.69 -0.55
C ILE A 74 -5.28 -8.91 -1.84
N ALA A 75 -5.35 -9.64 -2.94
CA ALA A 75 -5.64 -9.06 -4.24
C ALA A 75 -7.00 -9.55 -4.71
N ALA A 76 -7.80 -8.64 -5.26
CA ALA A 76 -9.08 -9.01 -5.84
C ALA A 76 -8.88 -9.41 -7.29
N LEU A 77 -9.85 -10.15 -7.83
CA LEU A 77 -9.86 -10.45 -9.26
C LEU A 77 -10.10 -9.20 -10.09
N GLU A 78 -10.82 -8.24 -9.50
CA GLU A 78 -11.06 -6.95 -10.10
C GLU A 78 -10.39 -5.90 -9.23
N SER A 79 -10.08 -4.75 -9.84
CA SER A 79 -9.45 -3.66 -9.10
C SER A 79 -10.33 -3.21 -7.96
N LEU A 80 -9.71 -2.99 -6.80
CA LEU A 80 -10.40 -2.44 -5.66
C LEU A 80 -10.56 -0.94 -5.84
N SER A 81 -11.69 -0.42 -5.39
CA SER A 81 -11.95 1.00 -5.42
C SER A 81 -11.70 1.60 -4.05
N LEU A 82 -10.96 2.70 -4.01
CA LEU A 82 -10.72 3.42 -2.76
C LEU A 82 -11.94 4.20 -2.31
N SER A 83 -12.87 4.47 -3.21
CA SER A 83 -14.05 5.29 -2.91
C SER A 83 -15.23 4.47 -2.43
N GLU A 84 -15.15 3.16 -2.47
CA GLU A 84 -16.24 2.29 -2.05
C GLU A 84 -15.80 1.41 -0.90
N PRO A 85 -16.72 1.07 0.02
CA PRO A 85 -16.38 0.08 1.02
C PRO A 85 -16.02 -1.21 0.31
N ALA A 86 -14.85 -1.73 0.58
CA ALA A 86 -14.37 -2.94 -0.08
C ALA A 86 -15.26 -4.15 0.22
N PHE A 87 -16.04 -4.06 1.26
CA PHE A 87 -16.88 -5.15 1.71
C PHE A 87 -18.28 -4.63 1.94
N GLY A 88 -19.00 -4.34 0.90
CA GLY A 88 -20.30 -3.72 0.95
C GLY A 88 -21.36 -4.50 1.72
N LEU A 89 -21.15 -4.64 2.95
CA LEU A 89 -22.07 -5.39 3.81
C LEU A 89 -23.16 -4.55 4.38
#